data_cf72ad3ecbadb5119aa25c9c9118de37
#
_entry.id   cf72ad3ecbadb5119aa25c9c9118de37
#
_cell.length_a   1.000
_cell.length_b   1.000
_cell.length_c   1.000
_cell.angle_alpha   90.00
_cell.angle_beta   90.00
_cell.angle_gamma   90.00
#
_symmetry.space_group_name_H-M   'P 1'
#
loop_
_entity.id
_entity.type
_entity.pdbx_description
1 polymer ?
#
loop_
_entity_poly.entity_id
_entity_poly.type
_entity_poly.pdbx_seq_one_letter_code
_entity_poly.pdbx_strand_id
1 'polypeptide(L)'
;MRYGMVIDLRRCVGCNACTVACKQSNGTPPGMFYSHVSLREEGAYPNATARYTPMLCGHCEEAACVSVCPTGASYRDEAGVVRVDHGKCIGCKYCIAACPYEVRTFLSERIEGYFPGSGLTEQERVMYGGFEVGKVYKCDFCRSKGYTDGIGPSCVRACPGDARVFGDLADPESEVARLLAAEQVRVLGEEYGTKPNVYYVARSGA
;
A
#
# COMPACT_ATOMS: atom_id res chain seq x y z
N MET A 1 17.26 10.07 3.73
CA MET A 1 16.45 9.21 2.83
C MET A 1 15.00 9.25 3.31
N ARG A 2 14.05 9.53 2.41
CA ARG A 2 12.61 9.57 2.69
C ARG A 2 11.87 8.92 1.53
N TYR A 3 11.46 7.69 1.70
CA TYR A 3 10.77 6.96 0.63
C TYR A 3 9.35 7.46 0.39
N GLY A 4 8.98 7.52 -0.88
CA GLY A 4 7.63 7.83 -1.34
C GLY A 4 7.32 7.27 -2.71
N MET A 5 6.10 7.49 -3.15
CA MET A 5 5.61 6.98 -4.43
C MET A 5 4.76 8.04 -5.14
N VAL A 6 4.93 8.16 -6.44
CA VAL A 6 3.99 8.87 -7.32
C VAL A 6 3.22 7.82 -8.12
N ILE A 7 1.91 8.00 -8.20
CA ILE A 7 1.00 7.16 -9.00
C ILE A 7 0.35 8.04 -10.07
N ASP A 8 0.71 7.81 -11.32
CA ASP A 8 0.14 8.53 -12.45
C ASP A 8 -1.17 7.85 -12.91
N LEU A 9 -2.30 8.46 -12.55
CA LEU A 9 -3.62 7.94 -12.89
C LEU A 9 -3.94 8.02 -14.39
N ARG A 10 -3.19 8.83 -15.16
CA ARG A 10 -3.32 8.90 -16.63
C ARG A 10 -2.84 7.60 -17.28
N ARG A 11 -1.85 6.94 -16.66
CA ARG A 11 -1.21 5.70 -17.13
C ARG A 11 -1.84 4.44 -16.52
N CYS A 12 -2.63 4.58 -15.46
CA CYS A 12 -3.28 3.44 -14.80
C CYS A 12 -4.47 2.94 -15.60
N VAL A 13 -4.43 1.67 -16.01
CA VAL A 13 -5.50 0.99 -16.78
C VAL A 13 -6.34 0.03 -15.93
N GLY A 14 -6.14 0.00 -14.61
CA GLY A 14 -6.93 -0.83 -13.70
C GLY A 14 -6.67 -2.34 -13.79
N CYS A 15 -5.56 -2.79 -14.39
CA CYS A 15 -5.28 -4.20 -14.69
C CYS A 15 -5.02 -5.09 -13.46
N ASN A 16 -4.89 -4.53 -12.24
CA ASN A 16 -4.59 -5.23 -11.00
C ASN A 16 -3.23 -5.98 -10.95
N ALA A 17 -2.34 -5.82 -11.92
CA ALA A 17 -1.01 -6.44 -11.88
C ALA A 17 -0.25 -6.08 -10.59
N CYS A 18 -0.35 -4.83 -10.12
CA CYS A 18 0.24 -4.37 -8.87
C CYS A 18 -0.34 -5.08 -7.64
N THR A 19 -1.64 -5.39 -7.63
CA THR A 19 -2.33 -6.14 -6.56
C THR A 19 -1.82 -7.58 -6.51
N VAL A 20 -1.78 -8.25 -7.67
CA VAL A 20 -1.31 -9.64 -7.77
C VAL A 20 0.15 -9.76 -7.38
N ALA A 21 1.02 -8.90 -7.93
CA ALA A 21 2.44 -8.89 -7.61
C ALA A 21 2.70 -8.61 -6.13
N CYS A 22 1.93 -7.72 -5.50
CA CYS A 22 2.01 -7.46 -4.08
C CYS A 22 1.63 -8.68 -3.25
N LYS A 23 0.52 -9.37 -3.61
CA LYS A 23 0.09 -10.61 -2.95
C LYS A 23 1.16 -11.70 -3.07
N GLN A 24 1.66 -11.91 -4.27
CA GLN A 24 2.68 -12.93 -4.54
C GLN A 24 3.97 -12.68 -3.75
N SER A 25 4.51 -11.44 -3.80
CA SER A 25 5.76 -11.11 -3.11
C SER A 25 5.65 -11.12 -1.59
N ASN A 26 4.53 -10.68 -1.05
CA ASN A 26 4.35 -10.58 0.40
C ASN A 26 3.68 -11.84 0.99
N GLY A 27 3.26 -12.79 0.16
CA GLY A 27 2.59 -13.99 0.63
C GLY A 27 1.29 -13.72 1.38
N THR A 28 0.53 -12.67 1.00
CA THR A 28 -0.66 -12.30 1.76
C THR A 28 -1.78 -13.33 1.58
N PRO A 29 -2.38 -13.81 2.68
CA PRO A 29 -3.46 -14.80 2.64
C PRO A 29 -4.70 -14.33 1.86
N PRO A 30 -5.64 -15.23 1.55
CA PRO A 30 -6.94 -14.88 0.99
C PRO A 30 -7.60 -13.76 1.80
N GLY A 31 -8.26 -12.82 1.10
CA GLY A 31 -8.93 -11.67 1.74
C GLY A 31 -8.00 -10.53 2.22
N MET A 32 -6.68 -10.73 2.27
CA MET A 32 -5.73 -9.72 2.72
C MET A 32 -5.02 -9.04 1.55
N PHE A 33 -5.06 -7.70 1.50
CA PHE A 33 -4.45 -6.90 0.44
C PHE A 33 -3.63 -5.74 1.03
N TYR A 34 -2.34 -5.64 0.69
CA TYR A 34 -1.50 -4.48 1.03
C TYR A 34 -1.58 -3.38 -0.04
N SER A 35 -1.96 -3.75 -1.25
CA SER A 35 -2.24 -2.86 -2.36
C SER A 35 -3.39 -3.42 -3.16
N HIS A 36 -4.34 -2.57 -3.53
CA HIS A 36 -5.48 -2.92 -4.38
C HIS A 36 -5.80 -1.75 -5.32
N VAL A 37 -6.61 -1.97 -6.31
CA VAL A 37 -7.12 -0.91 -7.20
C VAL A 37 -8.61 -0.73 -6.93
N SER A 38 -8.98 0.46 -6.48
CA SER A 38 -10.37 0.87 -6.34
C SER A 38 -10.91 1.23 -7.72
N LEU A 39 -12.10 0.75 -8.05
CA LEU A 39 -12.87 1.12 -9.24
C LEU A 39 -14.05 1.98 -8.81
N ARG A 40 -14.21 3.13 -9.45
CA ARG A 40 -15.40 3.99 -9.33
C ARG A 40 -15.95 4.27 -10.72
N GLU A 41 -17.22 4.08 -10.90
CA GLU A 41 -17.94 4.55 -12.10
C GLU A 41 -18.48 5.95 -11.83
N GLU A 42 -18.29 6.85 -12.79
CA GLU A 42 -18.74 8.24 -12.75
C GLU A 42 -19.55 8.54 -14.01
N GLY A 43 -20.57 9.40 -13.86
CA GLY A 43 -21.49 9.75 -14.95
C GLY A 43 -22.67 8.78 -15.05
N ALA A 44 -23.38 8.88 -16.16
CA ALA A 44 -24.53 8.02 -16.49
C ALA A 44 -24.46 7.60 -17.95
N TYR A 45 -25.08 6.46 -18.28
CA TYR A 45 -25.14 5.99 -19.67
C TYR A 45 -25.75 7.06 -20.58
N PRO A 46 -25.21 7.32 -21.79
CA PRO A 46 -24.07 6.63 -22.42
C PRO A 46 -22.69 7.21 -22.09
N ASN A 47 -22.58 8.18 -21.20
CA ASN A 47 -21.33 8.90 -20.87
C ASN A 47 -20.70 8.44 -19.54
N ALA A 48 -20.91 7.19 -19.15
CA ALA A 48 -20.28 6.62 -17.97
C ALA A 48 -18.77 6.38 -18.20
N THR A 49 -17.95 6.68 -17.19
CA THR A 49 -16.51 6.48 -17.21
C THR A 49 -16.05 5.69 -15.98
N ALA A 50 -15.07 4.82 -16.18
CA ALA A 50 -14.45 4.07 -15.11
C ALA A 50 -13.18 4.77 -14.62
N ARG A 51 -13.07 5.02 -13.32
CA ARG A 51 -11.88 5.56 -12.66
C ARG A 51 -11.20 4.50 -11.80
N TYR A 52 -9.93 4.32 -12.03
CA TYR A 52 -9.09 3.37 -11.30
C TYR A 52 -8.16 4.14 -10.35
N THR A 53 -8.23 3.83 -9.07
CA THR A 53 -7.36 4.44 -8.05
C THR A 53 -6.59 3.35 -7.32
N PRO A 54 -5.30 3.18 -7.61
CA PRO A 54 -4.46 2.26 -6.87
C PRO A 54 -4.27 2.73 -5.43
N MET A 55 -4.65 1.90 -4.46
CA MET A 55 -4.63 2.17 -3.03
C MET A 55 -3.54 1.35 -2.34
N LEU A 56 -2.82 1.96 -1.40
CA LEU A 56 -1.85 1.31 -0.51
C LEU A 56 -1.62 2.22 0.71
N CYS A 57 -0.77 1.79 1.66
CA CYS A 57 -0.43 2.65 2.79
C CYS A 57 0.26 3.94 2.31
N GLY A 58 -0.22 5.09 2.79
CA GLY A 58 0.35 6.40 2.46
C GLY A 58 1.68 6.71 3.14
N HIS A 59 2.10 5.92 4.13
CA HIS A 59 3.30 6.17 4.94
C HIS A 59 3.39 7.62 5.43
N CYS A 60 2.30 8.09 6.00
CA CYS A 60 2.05 9.47 6.39
C CYS A 60 3.12 10.05 7.31
N GLU A 61 3.42 11.33 7.17
CA GLU A 61 4.30 12.05 8.09
C GLU A 61 3.63 12.23 9.44
N GLU A 62 2.37 12.65 9.43
CA GLU A 62 1.49 12.75 10.59
C GLU A 62 0.63 11.46 10.69
N ALA A 63 1.29 10.37 11.04
CA ALA A 63 0.67 9.05 11.00
C ALA A 63 -0.23 8.79 12.22
N ALA A 64 -1.52 9.10 12.14
CA ALA A 64 -2.49 8.84 13.19
C ALA A 64 -2.43 7.40 13.74
N CYS A 65 -2.19 6.43 12.86
CA CYS A 65 -2.04 5.02 13.23
C CYS A 65 -0.78 4.70 14.06
N VAL A 66 0.21 5.59 14.08
CA VAL A 66 1.39 5.50 14.97
C VAL A 66 1.01 6.12 16.32
N SER A 67 0.41 7.32 16.30
CA SER A 67 0.05 8.06 17.52
C SER A 67 -0.91 7.32 18.43
N VAL A 68 -1.86 6.56 17.88
CA VAL A 68 -2.84 5.81 18.67
C VAL A 68 -2.36 4.43 19.12
N CYS A 69 -1.15 4.00 18.77
CA CYS A 69 -0.68 2.66 19.11
C CYS A 69 -0.20 2.58 20.56
N PRO A 70 -0.91 1.88 21.47
CA PRO A 70 -0.58 1.90 22.90
C PRO A 70 0.73 1.18 23.22
N THR A 71 1.17 0.25 22.37
CA THR A 71 2.39 -0.54 22.57
C THR A 71 3.59 -0.03 21.76
N GLY A 72 3.39 1.02 20.91
CA GLY A 72 4.40 1.46 19.96
C GLY A 72 4.71 0.44 18.85
N ALA A 73 3.85 -0.55 18.65
CA ALA A 73 3.99 -1.54 17.58
C ALA A 73 3.92 -0.90 16.18
N SER A 74 3.02 0.10 15.99
CA SER A 74 3.07 0.94 14.79
C SER A 74 4.09 2.03 15.00
N TYR A 75 5.08 2.12 14.13
CA TYR A 75 6.16 3.10 14.21
C TYR A 75 6.56 3.58 12.83
N ARG A 76 7.29 4.69 12.77
CA ARG A 76 7.96 5.16 11.55
C ARG A 76 9.45 4.85 11.67
N ASP A 77 10.03 4.24 10.63
CA ASP A 77 11.47 4.01 10.57
C ASP A 77 12.24 5.27 10.10
N GLU A 78 13.55 5.18 10.09
CA GLU A 78 14.47 6.25 9.70
C GLU A 78 14.33 6.71 8.24
N ALA A 79 13.76 5.86 7.38
CA ALA A 79 13.47 6.17 5.98
C ALA A 79 12.04 6.72 5.77
N GLY A 80 11.35 7.06 6.84
CA GLY A 80 10.00 7.61 6.81
C GLY A 80 8.89 6.59 6.55
N VAL A 81 9.22 5.30 6.51
CA VAL A 81 8.25 4.24 6.25
C VAL A 81 7.53 3.85 7.53
N VAL A 82 6.21 3.94 7.53
CA VAL A 82 5.40 3.45 8.65
C VAL A 82 5.38 1.92 8.61
N ARG A 83 5.74 1.29 9.72
CA ARG A 83 5.85 -0.16 9.88
C ARG A 83 5.03 -0.68 11.06
N VAL A 84 4.96 -2.00 11.21
CA VAL A 84 4.35 -2.67 12.36
C VAL A 84 5.36 -3.70 12.89
N ASP A 85 5.70 -3.59 14.16
CA ASP A 85 6.42 -4.61 14.92
C ASP A 85 5.39 -5.62 15.43
N HIS A 86 5.36 -6.80 14.82
CA HIS A 86 4.40 -7.84 15.18
C HIS A 86 4.65 -8.41 16.58
N GLY A 87 5.89 -8.38 17.09
CA GLY A 87 6.20 -8.79 18.45
C GLY A 87 5.56 -7.90 19.52
N LYS A 88 5.39 -6.61 19.22
CA LYS A 88 4.74 -5.64 20.12
C LYS A 88 3.24 -5.48 19.85
N CYS A 89 2.74 -5.92 18.68
CA CYS A 89 1.35 -5.76 18.32
C CYS A 89 0.44 -6.66 19.17
N ILE A 90 -0.52 -6.06 19.87
CA ILE A 90 -1.51 -6.77 20.68
C ILE A 90 -2.87 -6.93 19.97
N GLY A 91 -2.98 -6.49 18.72
CA GLY A 91 -4.21 -6.64 17.93
C GLY A 91 -5.39 -5.77 18.35
N CYS A 92 -5.18 -4.70 19.08
CA CYS A 92 -6.26 -3.82 19.59
C CYS A 92 -7.04 -3.07 18.50
N LYS A 93 -6.60 -3.09 17.26
CA LYS A 93 -7.21 -2.49 16.06
C LYS A 93 -7.32 -0.96 16.05
N TYR A 94 -6.82 -0.22 17.06
CA TYR A 94 -6.88 1.25 17.11
C TYR A 94 -6.24 1.88 15.86
N CYS A 95 -5.14 1.32 15.37
CA CYS A 95 -4.47 1.80 14.17
C CYS A 95 -5.28 1.54 12.87
N ILE A 96 -6.22 0.61 12.87
CA ILE A 96 -7.17 0.39 11.76
C ILE A 96 -8.23 1.48 11.81
N ALA A 97 -8.86 1.69 12.97
CA ALA A 97 -9.89 2.71 13.16
C ALA A 97 -9.37 4.14 12.90
N ALA A 98 -8.10 4.40 13.24
CA ALA A 98 -7.47 5.70 13.02
C ALA A 98 -6.95 5.92 11.58
N CYS A 99 -6.94 4.90 10.72
CA CYS A 99 -6.44 5.04 9.35
C CYS A 99 -7.57 5.51 8.41
N PRO A 100 -7.54 6.75 7.89
CA PRO A 100 -8.63 7.23 7.03
C PRO A 100 -8.62 6.59 5.63
N TYR A 101 -7.57 5.83 5.29
CA TYR A 101 -7.40 5.17 3.99
C TYR A 101 -7.79 3.70 3.99
N GLU A 102 -8.16 3.12 5.14
CA GLU A 102 -8.58 1.73 5.31
C GLU A 102 -7.60 0.69 4.74
N VAL A 103 -6.30 1.00 4.77
CA VAL A 103 -5.24 0.17 4.15
C VAL A 103 -4.50 -0.72 5.16
N ARG A 104 -5.12 -0.99 6.31
CA ARG A 104 -4.61 -1.91 7.33
C ARG A 104 -5.55 -3.10 7.46
N THR A 105 -4.99 -4.30 7.50
CA THR A 105 -5.75 -5.53 7.62
C THR A 105 -5.42 -6.22 8.93
N PHE A 106 -6.45 -6.71 9.62
CA PHE A 106 -6.32 -7.54 10.82
C PHE A 106 -6.54 -9.00 10.44
N LEU A 107 -5.64 -9.87 10.85
CA LEU A 107 -5.80 -11.32 10.69
C LEU A 107 -6.55 -11.86 11.91
N SER A 108 -7.86 -12.10 11.75
CA SER A 108 -8.75 -12.50 12.84
C SER A 108 -8.79 -14.00 13.08
N GLU A 109 -8.54 -14.79 12.05
CA GLU A 109 -8.78 -16.23 12.03
C GLU A 109 -7.59 -16.99 11.46
N ARG A 110 -7.60 -18.29 11.67
CA ARG A 110 -6.62 -19.19 11.06
C ARG A 110 -6.64 -19.02 9.54
N ILE A 111 -5.48 -18.98 8.95
CA ILE A 111 -5.33 -18.85 7.51
C ILE A 111 -5.81 -20.16 6.86
N GLU A 112 -6.83 -20.05 6.02
CA GLU A 112 -7.24 -21.07 5.08
C GLU A 112 -6.65 -20.81 3.71
N GLY A 113 -6.41 -21.86 2.93
CA GLY A 113 -5.91 -21.74 1.56
C GLY A 113 -6.98 -21.27 0.57
N TYR A 114 -6.58 -21.05 -0.67
CA TYR A 114 -7.50 -20.70 -1.76
C TYR A 114 -8.42 -21.85 -2.18
N PHE A 115 -8.12 -23.08 -1.75
CA PHE A 115 -8.88 -24.28 -2.10
C PHE A 115 -9.62 -24.80 -0.85
N PRO A 116 -10.90 -24.44 -0.64
CA PRO A 116 -11.66 -24.87 0.53
C PRO A 116 -11.69 -26.40 0.67
N GLY A 117 -11.44 -26.88 1.89
CA GLY A 117 -11.45 -28.31 2.20
C GLY A 117 -10.18 -29.08 1.84
N SER A 118 -9.24 -28.49 1.09
CA SER A 118 -7.99 -29.14 0.67
C SER A 118 -6.80 -28.83 1.60
N GLY A 119 -6.99 -27.94 2.57
CA GLY A 119 -5.92 -27.39 3.40
C GLY A 119 -4.97 -26.49 2.61
N LEU A 120 -3.84 -26.14 3.22
CA LEU A 120 -2.83 -25.32 2.57
C LEU A 120 -1.98 -26.16 1.60
N THR A 121 -1.77 -25.61 0.40
CA THR A 121 -0.74 -26.13 -0.51
C THR A 121 0.67 -25.91 0.09
N GLU A 122 1.68 -26.58 -0.42
CA GLU A 122 3.06 -26.42 0.04
C GLU A 122 3.54 -24.97 -0.13
N GLN A 123 3.20 -24.33 -1.24
CA GLN A 123 3.52 -22.92 -1.49
C GLN A 123 2.84 -22.01 -0.45
N GLU A 124 1.56 -22.24 -0.16
CA GLU A 124 0.82 -21.45 0.82
C GLU A 124 1.39 -21.61 2.24
N ARG A 125 1.81 -22.82 2.63
CA ARG A 125 2.46 -23.05 3.93
C ARG A 125 3.73 -22.19 4.08
N VAL A 126 4.56 -22.15 3.05
CA VAL A 126 5.78 -21.33 3.04
C VAL A 126 5.44 -19.85 3.06
N MET A 127 4.49 -19.41 2.22
CA MET A 127 4.14 -18.01 2.07
C MET A 127 3.45 -17.44 3.32
N TYR A 128 2.58 -18.22 3.95
CA TYR A 128 1.79 -17.76 5.10
C TYR A 128 2.49 -17.97 6.45
N GLY A 129 3.65 -18.64 6.47
CA GLY A 129 4.37 -18.97 7.71
C GLY A 129 4.83 -17.76 8.53
N GLY A 130 4.88 -16.56 7.93
CA GLY A 130 5.20 -15.31 8.63
C GLY A 130 3.99 -14.54 9.17
N PHE A 131 2.77 -15.08 9.02
CA PHE A 131 1.55 -14.43 9.48
C PHE A 131 1.04 -15.05 10.78
N GLU A 132 0.73 -14.20 11.73
CA GLU A 132 0.19 -14.56 13.05
C GLU A 132 -1.23 -14.04 13.20
N VAL A 133 -2.13 -14.88 13.69
CA VAL A 133 -3.50 -14.48 14.07
C VAL A 133 -3.44 -13.45 15.19
N GLY A 134 -4.37 -12.51 15.16
CA GLY A 134 -4.44 -11.45 16.16
C GLY A 134 -3.51 -10.26 15.89
N LYS A 135 -2.87 -10.20 14.73
CA LYS A 135 -1.96 -9.11 14.36
C LYS A 135 -2.51 -8.26 13.22
N VAL A 136 -1.98 -7.04 13.14
CA VAL A 136 -2.31 -6.08 12.07
C VAL A 136 -1.19 -6.04 11.04
N TYR A 137 -1.57 -6.05 9.78
CA TYR A 137 -0.67 -6.06 8.62
C TYR A 137 -0.97 -4.92 7.66
N LYS A 138 0.01 -4.49 6.89
CA LYS A 138 -0.09 -3.45 5.87
C LYS A 138 1.13 -3.40 4.96
N CYS A 139 1.06 -2.60 3.89
CA CYS A 139 2.20 -2.29 3.03
C CYS A 139 3.34 -1.64 3.83
N ASP A 140 4.58 -2.05 3.57
CA ASP A 140 5.81 -1.47 4.12
C ASP A 140 6.77 -1.00 3.01
N PHE A 141 6.27 -0.73 1.81
CA PHE A 141 7.03 -0.48 0.58
C PHE A 141 7.99 -1.64 0.23
N CYS A 142 7.66 -2.87 0.60
CA CYS A 142 8.51 -4.07 0.44
C CYS A 142 9.86 -3.97 1.16
N ARG A 143 9.98 -3.14 2.18
CA ARG A 143 11.20 -2.97 2.96
C ARG A 143 11.62 -4.25 3.68
N SER A 144 10.65 -5.00 4.19
CA SER A 144 10.88 -6.33 4.78
C SER A 144 11.45 -7.36 3.80
N LYS A 145 11.35 -7.09 2.49
CA LYS A 145 11.89 -7.94 1.42
C LYS A 145 13.22 -7.42 0.86
N GLY A 146 13.74 -6.30 1.36
CA GLY A 146 14.96 -5.68 0.83
C GLY A 146 14.82 -5.09 -0.57
N TYR A 147 13.60 -4.81 -1.04
CA TYR A 147 13.35 -4.34 -2.41
C TYR A 147 13.37 -2.81 -2.55
N THR A 148 13.61 -2.08 -1.48
CA THR A 148 13.67 -0.61 -1.52
C THR A 148 14.99 -0.10 -2.12
N ASP A 149 16.07 -0.85 -2.00
CA ASP A 149 17.40 -0.39 -2.40
C ASP A 149 17.71 -0.87 -3.83
N GLY A 150 17.40 -0.01 -4.82
CA GLY A 150 17.71 -0.24 -6.23
C GLY A 150 16.76 -1.16 -7.00
N ILE A 151 16.00 -2.02 -6.33
CA ILE A 151 15.07 -2.98 -6.98
C ILE A 151 13.65 -2.42 -7.05
N GLY A 152 13.23 -1.68 -6.04
CA GLY A 152 11.88 -1.11 -5.90
C GLY A 152 10.80 -2.12 -5.51
N PRO A 153 9.65 -1.63 -5.02
CA PRO A 153 8.52 -2.46 -4.62
C PRO A 153 7.95 -3.30 -5.78
N SER A 154 7.48 -4.50 -5.50
CA SER A 154 6.93 -5.42 -6.50
C SER A 154 5.77 -4.82 -7.31
N CYS A 155 4.94 -3.98 -6.69
CA CYS A 155 3.83 -3.31 -7.36
C CYS A 155 4.27 -2.23 -8.36
N VAL A 156 5.49 -1.70 -8.23
CA VAL A 156 6.12 -0.79 -9.19
C VAL A 156 6.62 -1.59 -10.37
N ARG A 157 7.43 -2.60 -10.10
CA ARG A 157 8.06 -3.46 -11.13
C ARG A 157 7.06 -4.20 -12.01
N ALA A 158 5.91 -4.55 -11.48
CA ALA A 158 4.88 -5.29 -12.21
C ALA A 158 3.88 -4.38 -12.93
N CYS A 159 4.05 -3.06 -12.89
CA CYS A 159 3.10 -2.15 -13.52
C CYS A 159 3.36 -2.06 -15.04
N PRO A 160 2.50 -2.60 -15.92
CA PRO A 160 2.76 -2.59 -17.36
C PRO A 160 2.63 -1.20 -17.99
N GLY A 161 1.98 -0.27 -17.30
CA GLY A 161 1.83 1.11 -17.75
C GLY A 161 2.83 2.06 -17.08
N ASP A 162 3.79 1.56 -16.27
CA ASP A 162 4.73 2.36 -15.45
C ASP A 162 4.02 3.50 -14.71
N ALA A 163 2.80 3.24 -14.25
CA ALA A 163 2.00 4.22 -13.55
C ALA A 163 2.47 4.49 -12.12
N ARG A 164 3.36 3.66 -11.58
CA ARG A 164 3.89 3.77 -10.22
C ARG A 164 5.38 4.04 -10.25
N VAL A 165 5.81 5.15 -9.68
CA VAL A 165 7.21 5.52 -9.54
C VAL A 165 7.54 5.62 -8.06
N PHE A 166 8.58 4.93 -7.62
CA PHE A 166 9.01 4.87 -6.21
C PHE A 166 10.47 5.34 -6.08
N GLY A 167 10.79 6.03 -5.00
CA GLY A 167 12.16 6.48 -4.74
C GLY A 167 12.29 7.31 -3.48
N ASP A 168 13.47 7.92 -3.35
CA ASP A 168 13.77 8.85 -2.26
C ASP A 168 13.24 10.25 -2.60
N LEU A 169 12.28 10.73 -1.83
CA LEU A 169 11.73 12.09 -1.95
C LEU A 169 12.73 13.20 -1.55
N ALA A 170 13.78 12.83 -0.82
CA ALA A 170 14.81 13.76 -0.37
C ALA A 170 15.97 13.90 -1.39
N ASP A 171 16.05 13.01 -2.37
CA ASP A 171 17.03 13.07 -3.43
C ASP A 171 16.42 13.79 -4.65
N PRO A 172 16.88 15.02 -5.00
CA PRO A 172 16.35 15.78 -6.13
C PRO A 172 16.59 15.10 -7.48
N GLU A 173 17.59 14.21 -7.58
CA GLU A 173 17.90 13.47 -8.79
C GLU A 173 17.03 12.21 -8.95
N SER A 174 16.30 11.83 -7.93
CA SER A 174 15.38 10.70 -8.02
C SER A 174 14.22 10.98 -8.99
N GLU A 175 13.76 9.94 -9.70
CA GLU A 175 12.64 10.07 -10.63
C GLU A 175 11.36 10.54 -9.90
N VAL A 176 11.11 10.05 -8.68
CA VAL A 176 9.95 10.43 -7.90
C VAL A 176 9.98 11.91 -7.51
N ALA A 177 11.13 12.46 -7.14
CA ALA A 177 11.28 13.88 -6.80
C ALA A 177 11.12 14.78 -8.03
N ARG A 178 11.69 14.37 -9.17
CA ARG A 178 11.51 15.08 -10.45
C ARG A 178 10.05 15.12 -10.89
N LEU A 179 9.31 14.02 -10.75
CA LEU A 179 7.88 14.00 -11.05
C LEU A 179 7.07 14.90 -10.11
N LEU A 180 7.39 14.95 -8.82
CA LEU A 180 6.73 15.85 -7.87
C LEU A 180 6.96 17.32 -8.19
N ALA A 181 8.14 17.68 -8.73
CA ALA A 181 8.44 19.04 -9.14
C ALA A 181 7.79 19.44 -10.47
N ALA A 182 7.61 18.50 -11.38
CA ALA A 182 7.14 18.74 -12.75
C ALA A 182 5.62 18.64 -12.91
N GLU A 183 4.94 17.85 -12.08
CA GLU A 183 3.53 17.52 -12.24
C GLU A 183 2.66 18.11 -11.14
N GLN A 184 1.40 18.41 -11.46
CA GLN A 184 0.40 18.74 -10.46
C GLN A 184 -0.04 17.44 -9.76
N VAL A 185 0.44 17.25 -8.54
CA VAL A 185 0.13 16.08 -7.74
C VAL A 185 -0.87 16.43 -6.64
N ARG A 186 -1.65 15.42 -6.24
CA ARG A 186 -2.56 15.48 -5.08
C ARG A 186 -2.22 14.33 -4.15
N VAL A 187 -2.61 14.45 -2.90
CA VAL A 187 -2.67 13.34 -1.96
C VAL A 187 -4.14 12.93 -1.76
N LEU A 188 -4.38 11.67 -1.45
CA LEU A 188 -5.74 11.25 -1.08
C LEU A 188 -6.04 11.74 0.33
N GLY A 189 -7.27 12.24 0.56
CA GLY A 189 -7.73 12.66 1.87
C GLY A 189 -6.88 13.77 2.46
N GLU A 190 -6.55 14.80 1.69
CA GLU A 190 -5.76 15.97 2.13
C GLU A 190 -6.38 16.63 3.37
N GLU A 191 -7.71 16.61 3.45
CA GLU A 191 -8.51 17.12 4.58
C GLU A 191 -8.23 16.43 5.91
N TYR A 192 -7.66 15.23 5.91
CA TYR A 192 -7.29 14.50 7.13
C TYR A 192 -5.96 14.98 7.75
N GLY A 193 -5.21 15.83 7.07
CA GLY A 193 -3.96 16.42 7.57
C GLY A 193 -2.83 15.42 7.83
N THR A 194 -2.93 14.19 7.35
CA THR A 194 -1.97 13.12 7.65
C THR A 194 -0.66 13.19 6.86
N LYS A 195 -0.57 14.05 5.85
CA LYS A 195 0.61 14.25 4.97
C LYS A 195 1.18 12.93 4.43
N PRO A 196 0.45 12.19 3.59
CA PRO A 196 0.95 10.94 3.03
C PRO A 196 2.11 11.15 2.06
N ASN A 197 3.06 10.21 2.03
CA ASN A 197 4.17 10.15 1.06
C ASN A 197 3.81 9.37 -0.21
N VAL A 198 2.52 9.20 -0.50
CA VAL A 198 2.00 8.66 -1.77
C VAL A 198 1.18 9.75 -2.44
N TYR A 199 1.60 10.12 -3.63
CA TYR A 199 1.07 11.22 -4.41
C TYR A 199 0.41 10.69 -5.69
N TYR A 200 -0.56 11.42 -6.19
CA TYR A 200 -1.32 11.04 -7.38
C TYR A 200 -1.28 12.16 -8.42
N VAL A 201 -0.85 11.84 -9.65
CA VAL A 201 -1.06 12.70 -10.81
C VAL A 201 -2.47 12.45 -11.33
N ALA A 202 -3.31 13.48 -11.35
CA ALA A 202 -4.70 13.35 -11.78
C ALA A 202 -4.80 13.15 -13.30
N ARG A 203 -5.86 12.48 -13.75
CA ARG A 203 -6.29 12.58 -15.14
C ARG A 203 -6.80 14.00 -15.41
N SER A 204 -6.46 14.57 -16.57
CA SER A 204 -7.03 15.83 -17.03
C SER A 204 -8.56 15.71 -17.11
N GLY A 205 -9.27 16.63 -16.45
CA GLY A 205 -10.74 16.65 -16.43
C GLY A 205 -11.38 15.96 -15.22
N ALA A 206 -10.62 15.79 -14.12
CA ALA A 206 -11.13 15.32 -12.83
C ALA A 206 -11.11 16.45 -11.78
#